data_4f89bc3e02957b90868c7cfa6271d811
#
_entry.id   4f89bc3e02957b90868c7cfa6271d811
#
_cell.length_a   1.000
_cell.length_b   1.000
_cell.length_c   1.000
_cell.angle_alpha   90.00
_cell.angle_beta   90.00
_cell.angle_gamma   90.00
#
_symmetry.space_group_name_H-M   'P 1'
#
loop_
_entity.id
_entity.type
_entity.pdbx_description
1 polymer ?
#
loop_
_entity_poly.entity_id
_entity_poly.type
_entity_poly.pdbx_seq_one_letter_code
_entity_poly.pdbx_strand_id
1 'polypeptide(L)'
;MAFPNTISGSYGWEKVQTSAQKHKLGTEMVFVDGRKFRYVEVGGTAITEGLLVASEAPAGNHDEDLAVATTAAGSTTVAVTLGATAAAKNLYAEGYLFINIPILGTSANPHEMYKIKSHPYNGGS
;
A
#
# COMPACT_ATOMS: atom_id res chain seq x y z
N MET A 1 16.93 -9.64 10.00
CA MET A 1 16.84 -10.49 8.79
C MET A 1 15.43 -10.38 8.25
N ALA A 2 15.25 -9.93 7.01
CA ALA A 2 13.94 -9.87 6.37
C ALA A 2 13.61 -11.25 5.79
N PHE A 3 12.40 -11.75 6.04
CA PHE A 3 11.93 -12.96 5.39
C PHE A 3 11.65 -12.66 3.91
N PRO A 4 11.93 -13.61 2.99
CA PRO A 4 11.63 -13.42 1.58
C PRO A 4 10.11 -13.23 1.38
N ASN A 5 9.74 -12.29 0.49
CA ASN A 5 8.34 -12.05 0.11
C ASN A 5 7.87 -13.02 -0.99
N THR A 6 8.55 -14.15 -1.14
CA THR A 6 8.25 -15.15 -2.16
C THR A 6 7.96 -16.47 -1.47
N ILE A 7 6.86 -17.09 -1.82
CA ILE A 7 6.45 -18.42 -1.35
C ILE A 7 6.34 -19.39 -2.52
N SER A 8 6.67 -20.65 -2.28
CA SER A 8 6.40 -21.73 -3.24
C SER A 8 4.94 -22.12 -3.15
N GLY A 9 4.23 -22.10 -4.28
CA GLY A 9 2.82 -22.43 -4.37
C GLY A 9 2.57 -23.76 -5.05
N SER A 10 1.42 -24.35 -4.77
CA SER A 10 0.89 -25.51 -5.45
C SER A 10 -0.33 -25.15 -6.28
N TYR A 11 -0.58 -25.93 -7.35
CA TYR A 11 -1.74 -25.71 -8.21
C TYR A 11 -3.05 -25.64 -7.41
N GLY A 12 -3.86 -24.64 -7.71
CA GLY A 12 -5.12 -24.35 -7.01
C GLY A 12 -5.00 -23.28 -5.91
N TRP A 13 -3.76 -23.02 -5.42
CA TRP A 13 -3.57 -21.98 -4.39
C TRP A 13 -3.81 -20.56 -4.94
N GLU A 14 -3.59 -20.36 -6.23
CA GLU A 14 -3.86 -19.11 -6.93
C GLU A 14 -5.35 -18.72 -6.94
N LYS A 15 -6.23 -19.69 -6.70
CA LYS A 15 -7.69 -19.53 -6.70
C LYS A 15 -8.29 -19.36 -5.30
N VAL A 16 -7.48 -19.53 -4.27
CA VAL A 16 -7.97 -19.47 -2.88
C VAL A 16 -8.25 -18.04 -2.47
N GLN A 17 -9.50 -17.78 -2.09
CA GLN A 17 -9.94 -16.52 -1.51
C GLN A 17 -10.11 -16.69 0.01
N THR A 18 -9.74 -15.67 0.77
CA THR A 18 -9.87 -15.67 2.23
C THR A 18 -10.51 -14.38 2.70
N SER A 19 -11.37 -14.45 3.69
CA SER A 19 -11.99 -13.28 4.32
C SER A 19 -11.05 -12.50 5.26
N ALA A 20 -9.90 -13.09 5.59
CA ALA A 20 -8.88 -12.44 6.41
C ALA A 20 -7.54 -12.49 5.68
N GLN A 21 -6.79 -11.42 5.80
CA GLN A 21 -5.45 -11.32 5.21
C GLN A 21 -4.52 -12.42 5.78
N LYS A 22 -3.93 -13.23 4.90
CA LYS A 22 -3.00 -14.32 5.25
C LYS A 22 -1.55 -13.95 5.01
N HIS A 23 -1.29 -13.12 4.01
CA HIS A 23 0.04 -12.68 3.61
C HIS A 23 0.06 -11.16 3.47
N LYS A 24 1.23 -10.57 3.46
CA LYS A 24 1.39 -9.14 3.11
C LYS A 24 0.97 -8.93 1.66
N LEU A 25 0.35 -7.80 1.39
CA LEU A 25 -0.02 -7.44 0.01
C LEU A 25 1.25 -7.37 -0.86
N GLY A 26 1.14 -7.87 -2.08
CA GLY A 26 2.26 -7.97 -3.01
C GLY A 26 3.18 -9.18 -2.80
N THR A 27 2.94 -10.04 -1.80
CA THR A 27 3.70 -11.30 -1.65
C THR A 27 3.63 -12.10 -2.94
N GLU A 28 4.79 -12.51 -3.46
CA GLU A 28 4.91 -13.31 -4.66
C GLU A 28 4.77 -14.80 -4.32
N MET A 29 3.94 -15.49 -5.10
CA MET A 29 3.87 -16.94 -5.11
C MET A 29 4.41 -17.46 -6.45
N VAL A 30 5.31 -18.43 -6.41
CA VAL A 30 5.93 -19.03 -7.60
C VAL A 30 5.61 -20.52 -7.63
N PHE A 31 5.13 -20.99 -8.77
CA PHE A 31 4.91 -22.40 -9.02
C PHE A 31 6.15 -23.07 -9.61
N VAL A 32 6.19 -24.40 -9.53
CA VAL A 32 7.29 -25.21 -10.09
C VAL A 32 7.46 -24.99 -11.59
N ASP A 33 6.37 -24.69 -12.31
CA ASP A 33 6.37 -24.38 -13.74
C ASP A 33 6.79 -22.94 -14.07
N GLY A 34 7.17 -22.13 -13.07
CA GLY A 34 7.65 -20.76 -13.24
C GLY A 34 6.54 -19.70 -13.29
N ARG A 35 5.26 -20.07 -13.25
CA ARG A 35 4.17 -19.08 -13.14
C ARG A 35 4.26 -18.31 -11.83
N LYS A 36 3.96 -17.02 -11.88
CA LYS A 36 4.03 -16.10 -10.75
C LYS A 36 2.69 -15.45 -10.50
N PHE A 37 2.33 -15.38 -9.24
CA PHE A 37 1.11 -14.74 -8.77
C PHE A 37 1.45 -13.73 -7.66
N ARG A 38 0.56 -12.76 -7.44
CA ARG A 38 0.70 -11.79 -6.35
C ARG A 38 -0.52 -11.86 -5.45
N TYR A 39 -0.26 -11.85 -4.14
CA TYR A 39 -1.33 -11.73 -3.15
C TYR A 39 -1.89 -10.32 -3.18
N VAL A 40 -3.19 -10.18 -3.41
CA VAL A 40 -3.88 -8.90 -3.53
C VAL A 40 -5.09 -8.87 -2.62
N GLU A 41 -5.48 -7.69 -2.18
CA GLU A 41 -6.76 -7.41 -1.58
C GLU A 41 -7.73 -6.97 -2.67
N VAL A 42 -8.94 -7.50 -2.62
CA VAL A 42 -10.03 -7.12 -3.53
C VAL A 42 -11.11 -6.40 -2.74
N GLY A 43 -11.84 -5.51 -3.40
CA GLY A 43 -12.98 -4.84 -2.79
C GLY A 43 -14.10 -5.82 -2.39
N GLY A 44 -15.27 -5.28 -2.05
CA GLY A 44 -16.40 -6.09 -1.57
C GLY A 44 -17.00 -7.10 -2.56
N THR A 45 -16.54 -7.09 -3.82
CA THR A 45 -17.00 -8.05 -4.84
C THR A 45 -15.95 -9.11 -5.09
N ALA A 46 -16.32 -10.38 -4.98
CA ALA A 46 -15.43 -11.49 -5.27
C ALA A 46 -14.98 -11.47 -6.75
N ILE A 47 -13.70 -11.73 -6.98
CA ILE A 47 -13.15 -11.87 -8.33
C ILE A 47 -13.42 -13.29 -8.83
N THR A 48 -13.93 -13.38 -10.05
CA THR A 48 -14.07 -14.65 -10.78
C THR A 48 -12.90 -14.83 -11.75
N GLU A 49 -12.62 -16.07 -12.13
CA GLU A 49 -11.56 -16.41 -13.09
C GLU A 49 -11.78 -15.71 -14.43
N GLY A 50 -10.69 -15.21 -15.02
CA GLY A 50 -10.71 -14.55 -16.32
C GLY A 50 -11.22 -13.10 -16.32
N LEU A 51 -11.49 -12.53 -15.15
CA LEU A 51 -11.90 -11.13 -15.03
C LEU A 51 -10.68 -10.20 -15.06
N LEU A 52 -10.76 -9.16 -15.87
CA LEU A 52 -9.84 -8.03 -15.77
C LEU A 52 -10.30 -7.10 -14.65
N VAL A 53 -9.38 -6.73 -13.78
CA VAL A 53 -9.63 -5.79 -12.70
C VAL A 53 -8.77 -4.54 -12.91
N ALA A 54 -9.33 -3.38 -12.56
CA ALA A 54 -8.59 -2.12 -12.49
C ALA A 54 -8.31 -1.77 -11.03
N SER A 55 -7.28 -0.97 -10.79
CA SER A 55 -7.11 -0.34 -9.49
C SER A 55 -8.30 0.55 -9.19
N GLU A 56 -8.61 0.71 -7.90
CA GLU A 56 -9.55 1.73 -7.46
C GLU A 56 -9.07 3.12 -7.90
N ALA A 57 -10.00 3.99 -8.26
CA ALA A 57 -9.67 5.38 -8.54
C ALA A 57 -9.11 6.04 -7.27
N PRO A 58 -8.10 6.93 -7.40
CA PRO A 58 -7.59 7.68 -6.26
C PRO A 58 -8.72 8.40 -5.53
N ALA A 59 -8.72 8.35 -4.21
CA ALA A 59 -9.66 9.13 -3.42
C ALA A 59 -9.27 10.61 -3.52
N GLY A 60 -10.17 11.45 -3.96
CA GLY A 60 -9.92 12.89 -4.05
C GLY A 60 -9.44 13.46 -2.72
N ASN A 61 -8.46 14.36 -2.77
CA ASN A 61 -7.77 14.96 -1.63
C ASN A 61 -6.87 13.99 -0.82
N HIS A 62 -6.49 12.85 -1.39
CA HIS A 62 -5.57 11.90 -0.76
C HIS A 62 -4.33 11.59 -1.61
N ASP A 63 -4.28 12.08 -2.83
CA ASP A 63 -3.35 11.63 -3.87
C ASP A 63 -2.27 12.66 -4.24
N GLU A 64 -2.55 13.97 -4.13
CA GLU A 64 -1.64 15.01 -4.59
C GLU A 64 -1.50 16.13 -3.55
N ASP A 65 -0.32 16.75 -3.52
CA ASP A 65 0.02 17.98 -2.79
C ASP A 65 -0.41 18.03 -1.32
N LEU A 66 -0.36 16.89 -0.65
CA LEU A 66 -0.72 16.80 0.75
C LEU A 66 0.33 17.50 1.64
N ALA A 67 -0.14 18.37 2.53
CA ALA A 67 0.72 19.04 3.49
C ALA A 67 1.27 18.03 4.52
N VAL A 68 2.58 18.06 4.72
CA VAL A 68 3.28 17.23 5.70
C VAL A 68 3.81 18.11 6.81
N ALA A 69 3.54 17.76 8.06
CA ALA A 69 4.11 18.48 9.21
C ALA A 69 5.62 18.20 9.33
N THR A 70 6.35 19.21 9.81
CA THR A 70 7.78 19.06 10.12
C THR A 70 7.99 17.88 11.05
N THR A 71 8.87 16.99 10.65
CA THR A 71 9.16 15.75 11.37
C THR A 71 10.64 15.69 11.71
N ALA A 72 10.96 15.31 12.96
CA ALA A 72 12.35 15.19 13.39
C ALA A 72 13.06 14.03 12.66
N ALA A 73 14.35 14.20 12.39
CA ALA A 73 15.17 13.13 11.81
C ALA A 73 15.13 11.87 12.69
N GLY A 74 14.95 10.72 12.06
CA GLY A 74 14.82 9.42 12.76
C GLY A 74 13.42 9.10 13.27
N SER A 75 12.43 9.98 13.07
CA SER A 75 11.03 9.67 13.40
C SER A 75 10.49 8.56 12.53
N THR A 76 9.68 7.70 13.12
CA THR A 76 8.94 6.64 12.40
C THR A 76 7.49 7.04 12.13
N THR A 77 7.10 8.26 12.48
CA THR A 77 5.74 8.79 12.32
C THR A 77 5.80 10.12 11.60
N VAL A 78 4.97 10.27 10.58
CA VAL A 78 4.80 11.50 9.80
C VAL A 78 3.33 11.90 9.87
N ALA A 79 3.05 13.16 10.18
CA ALA A 79 1.70 13.70 10.14
C ALA A 79 1.44 14.28 8.74
N VAL A 80 0.43 13.76 8.07
CA VAL A 80 -0.02 14.19 6.75
C VAL A 80 -1.43 14.74 6.90
N THR A 81 -1.67 15.93 6.36
CA THR A 81 -3.00 16.53 6.34
C THR A 81 -3.74 16.08 5.10
N LEU A 82 -4.81 15.32 5.29
CA LEU A 82 -5.75 14.97 4.22
C LEU A 82 -6.76 16.12 4.03
N GLY A 83 -7.32 16.23 2.83
CA GLY A 83 -8.44 17.15 2.59
C GLY A 83 -9.76 16.61 3.14
N ALA A 84 -10.87 17.13 2.60
CA ALA A 84 -12.23 16.89 3.11
C ALA A 84 -12.72 15.42 3.07
N THR A 85 -12.05 14.56 2.33
CA THR A 85 -12.43 13.15 2.24
C THR A 85 -11.89 12.35 3.45
N ALA A 86 -12.76 11.59 4.11
CA ALA A 86 -12.36 10.77 5.26
C ALA A 86 -11.55 9.55 4.83
N ALA A 87 -10.54 9.19 5.63
CA ALA A 87 -9.78 7.94 5.46
C ALA A 87 -10.09 6.98 6.60
N ALA A 88 -10.57 5.79 6.27
CA ALA A 88 -10.75 4.72 7.25
C ALA A 88 -9.41 4.33 7.89
N LYS A 89 -9.44 3.85 9.12
CA LYS A 89 -8.23 3.36 9.79
C LYS A 89 -7.53 2.30 8.92
N ASN A 90 -6.24 2.49 8.69
CA ASN A 90 -5.39 1.59 7.91
C ASN A 90 -5.77 1.41 6.43
N LEU A 91 -6.59 2.30 5.86
CA LEU A 91 -6.94 2.26 4.44
C LEU A 91 -5.71 2.17 3.52
N TYR A 92 -4.64 2.86 3.89
CA TYR A 92 -3.38 2.90 3.13
C TYR A 92 -2.26 2.03 3.74
N ALA A 93 -2.60 1.17 4.72
CA ALA A 93 -1.61 0.26 5.28
C ALA A 93 -1.03 -0.68 4.19
N GLU A 94 0.26 -0.96 4.30
CA GLU A 94 1.06 -1.69 3.30
C GLU A 94 1.26 -0.97 1.95
N GLY A 95 0.65 0.20 1.76
CA GLY A 95 0.92 1.11 0.64
C GLY A 95 2.21 1.91 0.85
N TYR A 96 2.40 2.94 0.03
CA TYR A 96 3.59 3.77 0.06
C TYR A 96 3.23 5.25 0.14
N LEU A 97 3.98 6.00 0.93
CA LEU A 97 4.01 7.46 0.93
C LEU A 97 5.20 7.90 0.09
N PHE A 98 4.96 8.71 -0.91
CA PHE A 98 5.98 9.28 -1.77
C PHE A 98 6.15 10.77 -1.50
N ILE A 99 7.39 11.21 -1.26
CA ILE A 99 7.71 12.62 -1.03
C ILE A 99 8.26 13.19 -2.34
N ASN A 100 7.52 14.11 -2.95
CA ASN A 100 7.83 14.68 -4.27
C ASN A 100 8.37 16.11 -4.23
N ILE A 101 8.41 16.77 -3.07
CA ILE A 101 8.85 18.17 -2.97
C ILE A 101 10.35 18.20 -2.71
N PRO A 102 11.15 18.82 -3.61
CA PRO A 102 12.53 19.13 -3.29
C PRO A 102 12.56 20.24 -2.23
N ILE A 103 13.08 19.95 -1.06
CA ILE A 103 13.35 20.99 -0.05
C ILE A 103 14.52 21.81 -0.58
N LEU A 104 14.23 23.02 -1.09
CA LEU A 104 15.23 23.97 -1.53
C LEU A 104 16.22 24.26 -0.39
N GLY A 105 17.48 23.89 -0.57
CA GLY A 105 18.57 24.25 0.33
C GLY A 105 18.98 23.21 1.36
N THR A 106 18.44 22.00 1.34
CA THR A 106 18.92 20.90 2.20
C THR A 106 19.36 19.70 1.33
N SER A 107 20.35 18.96 1.82
CA SER A 107 20.85 17.73 1.19
C SER A 107 19.88 16.55 1.32
N ALA A 108 18.61 16.80 1.64
CA ALA A 108 17.60 15.76 1.69
C ALA A 108 17.30 15.30 0.25
N ASN A 109 17.47 14.02 -0.01
CA ASN A 109 17.16 13.44 -1.31
C ASN A 109 15.66 13.64 -1.60
N PRO A 110 15.30 14.41 -2.63
CA PRO A 110 13.93 14.44 -3.10
C PRO A 110 13.59 13.04 -3.65
N HIS A 111 12.33 12.67 -3.58
CA HIS A 111 11.81 11.40 -4.11
C HIS A 111 12.05 10.15 -3.25
N GLU A 112 11.98 10.30 -1.93
CA GLU A 112 11.98 9.15 -1.04
C GLU A 112 10.58 8.53 -0.95
N MET A 113 10.55 7.21 -0.89
CA MET A 113 9.33 6.43 -0.77
C MET A 113 9.37 5.60 0.51
N TYR A 114 8.35 5.76 1.35
CA TYR A 114 8.25 5.07 2.63
C TYR A 114 7.04 4.14 2.65
N LYS A 115 7.24 2.92 3.14
CA LYS A 115 6.13 1.98 3.31
C LYS A 115 5.30 2.37 4.52
N ILE A 116 3.99 2.48 4.33
CA ILE A 116 3.03 2.79 5.38
C ILE A 116 2.76 1.52 6.20
N LYS A 117 3.06 1.56 7.48
CA LYS A 117 2.79 0.46 8.41
C LYS A 117 1.34 0.49 8.89
N SER A 118 0.88 1.65 9.28
CA SER A 118 -0.47 1.85 9.82
C SER A 118 -0.77 3.35 9.89
N HIS A 119 -2.04 3.70 9.94
CA HIS A 119 -2.48 5.05 10.28
C HIS A 119 -3.83 5.00 11.02
N PRO A 120 -4.15 6.04 11.84
CA PRO A 120 -5.45 6.15 12.49
C PRO A 120 -6.56 6.44 11.47
N TYR A 121 -7.80 6.41 11.93
CA TYR A 121 -8.92 7.01 11.21
C TYR A 121 -8.72 8.52 11.12
N ASN A 122 -9.04 9.09 9.97
CA ASN A 122 -9.12 10.54 9.76
C ASN A 122 -10.51 10.88 9.22
N GLY A 123 -11.21 11.80 9.89
CA GLY A 123 -12.58 12.20 9.54
C GLY A 123 -12.71 13.12 8.33
N GLY A 124 -11.60 13.55 7.74
CA GLY A 124 -11.55 14.64 6.79
C GLY A 124 -11.58 16.00 7.53
N SER A 125 -11.09 17.05 6.90
CA SER A 125 -11.05 18.43 7.45
C SER A 125 -11.71 19.42 6.51
#